data_effdb0c029920b8a2ad1deb4d0e9defa
#
_entry.id   effdb0c029920b8a2ad1deb4d0e9defa
#
_cell.length_a   1.000
_cell.length_b   1.000
_cell.length_c   1.000
_cell.angle_alpha   90.00
_cell.angle_beta   90.00
_cell.angle_gamma   90.00
#
_symmetry.space_group_name_H-M   'P 1'
#
loop_
_entity.id
_entity.type
_entity.pdbx_description
1 polymer ?
#
loop_
_entity_poly.entity_id
_entity_poly.type
_entity_poly.pdbx_seq_one_letter_code
_entity_poly.pdbx_strand_id
1 'polypeptide(L)'
;MKLTKQDDLNKLYEKAYSIKEKYVGRKAYYRGLIEFSNRCVKNCYYCGIRSGNENVERFDMSGDEIIKMAKWAYENNYGSVTLQSGERQDKNFEKFVKDMILDIKEVSEGKLGLTLCLGEQTEDIYREWFEAGGHRYLLRIETTNEEL
;
A
#
# COMPACT_ATOMS: atom_id res chain seq x y z
N MET A 1 -1.06 -24.09 16.43
CA MET A 1 -0.29 -24.28 17.69
C MET A 1 -0.69 -23.17 18.66
N LYS A 2 -1.34 -23.49 19.77
CA LYS A 2 -1.65 -22.49 20.82
C LYS A 2 -0.43 -22.38 21.73
N LEU A 3 0.29 -21.27 21.65
CA LEU A 3 1.37 -20.95 22.58
C LEU A 3 0.73 -20.38 23.85
N THR A 4 0.72 -21.14 24.92
CA THR A 4 -0.02 -20.80 26.15
C THR A 4 0.89 -20.40 27.32
N LYS A 5 2.21 -20.49 27.16
CA LYS A 5 3.18 -20.16 28.21
C LYS A 5 4.14 -19.08 27.73
N GLN A 6 4.48 -18.14 28.61
CA GLN A 6 5.41 -17.04 28.32
C GLN A 6 6.80 -17.54 27.89
N ASP A 7 7.26 -18.65 28.47
CA ASP A 7 8.56 -19.27 28.11
C ASP A 7 8.56 -19.79 26.68
N ASP A 8 7.43 -20.33 26.18
CA ASP A 8 7.32 -20.79 24.79
C ASP A 8 7.30 -19.63 23.82
N LEU A 9 6.69 -18.50 24.20
CA LEU A 9 6.73 -17.24 23.43
C LEU A 9 8.15 -16.68 23.36
N ASN A 10 8.88 -16.65 24.46
CA ASN A 10 10.26 -16.15 24.47
C ASN A 10 11.17 -16.99 23.58
N LYS A 11 11.08 -18.32 23.65
CA LYS A 11 11.81 -19.22 22.72
C LYS A 11 11.44 -19.00 21.27
N LEU A 12 10.16 -18.74 20.98
CA LEU A 12 9.72 -18.40 19.62
C LEU A 12 10.33 -17.10 19.15
N TYR A 13 10.34 -16.06 19.98
CA TYR A 13 10.94 -14.77 19.66
C TYR A 13 12.46 -14.87 19.43
N GLU A 14 13.17 -15.59 20.28
CA GLU A 14 14.61 -15.84 20.11
C GLU A 14 14.90 -16.56 18.79
N LYS A 15 14.13 -17.60 18.46
CA LYS A 15 14.27 -18.32 17.19
C LYS A 15 13.93 -17.41 16.00
N ALA A 16 12.84 -16.66 16.05
CA ALA A 16 12.47 -15.74 15.00
C ALA A 16 13.56 -14.66 14.78
N TYR A 17 14.10 -14.12 15.87
CA TYR A 17 15.20 -13.16 15.81
C TYR A 17 16.47 -13.74 15.19
N SER A 18 16.89 -14.95 15.59
CA SER A 18 18.06 -15.62 15.03
C SER A 18 17.93 -15.89 13.52
N ILE A 19 16.73 -16.27 13.07
CA ILE A 19 16.43 -16.45 11.65
C ILE A 19 16.49 -15.10 10.92
N LYS A 20 15.86 -14.05 11.48
CA LYS A 20 15.95 -12.69 10.92
C LYS A 20 17.40 -12.23 10.80
N GLU A 21 18.19 -12.38 11.87
CA GLU A 21 19.59 -11.97 11.89
C GLU A 21 20.42 -12.68 10.82
N LYS A 22 20.18 -13.99 10.65
CA LYS A 22 20.88 -14.80 9.64
C LYS A 22 20.57 -14.40 8.20
N TYR A 23 19.32 -14.10 7.87
CA TYR A 23 18.88 -13.90 6.47
C TYR A 23 18.68 -12.44 6.09
N VAL A 24 18.40 -11.55 7.02
CA VAL A 24 18.07 -10.14 6.76
C VAL A 24 18.98 -9.18 7.52
N GLY A 25 19.71 -9.66 8.50
CA GLY A 25 20.54 -8.85 9.39
C GLY A 25 19.72 -8.13 10.48
N ARG A 26 20.39 -7.21 11.19
CA ARG A 26 19.79 -6.47 12.32
C ARG A 26 19.04 -5.20 11.90
N LYS A 27 19.01 -4.88 10.63
CA LYS A 27 18.35 -3.66 10.13
C LYS A 27 16.83 -3.82 10.14
N ALA A 28 16.13 -2.73 10.48
CA ALA A 28 14.73 -2.53 10.22
C ALA A 28 14.58 -1.50 9.09
N TYR A 29 13.65 -1.77 8.17
CA TYR A 29 13.36 -0.88 7.04
C TYR A 29 11.99 -0.26 7.26
N TYR A 30 11.92 1.06 7.19
CA TYR A 30 10.66 1.78 7.21
C TYR A 30 10.03 1.79 5.83
N ARG A 31 8.69 1.72 5.82
CA ARG A 31 7.87 2.00 4.65
C ARG A 31 6.97 3.19 4.97
N GLY A 32 6.88 4.12 4.04
CA GLY A 32 5.87 5.16 4.08
C GLY A 32 4.51 4.60 3.69
N LEU A 33 3.45 5.19 4.22
CA LEU A 33 2.07 4.99 3.79
C LEU A 33 1.48 6.36 3.47
N ILE A 34 0.96 6.51 2.25
CA ILE A 34 0.26 7.70 1.79
C ILE A 34 -1.16 7.26 1.44
N GLU A 35 -2.10 7.57 2.32
CA GLU A 35 -3.53 7.38 2.07
C GLU A 35 -4.05 8.63 1.37
N PHE A 36 -4.09 8.61 0.03
CA PHE A 36 -4.36 9.81 -0.75
C PHE A 36 -5.84 10.02 -1.08
N SER A 37 -6.70 9.02 -0.85
CA SER A 37 -8.14 9.15 -1.03
C SER A 37 -8.88 8.10 -0.20
N ASN A 38 -10.05 8.48 0.32
CA ASN A 38 -10.99 7.56 0.96
C ASN A 38 -12.27 7.34 0.15
N ARG A 39 -12.27 7.68 -1.14
CA ARG A 39 -13.39 7.40 -2.05
C ARG A 39 -13.31 5.97 -2.54
N CYS A 40 -14.39 5.21 -2.39
CA CYS A 40 -14.47 3.80 -2.76
C CYS A 40 -15.82 3.51 -3.42
N VAL A 41 -15.81 2.69 -4.48
CA VAL A 41 -17.04 2.22 -5.15
C VAL A 41 -17.64 0.99 -4.46
N LYS A 42 -16.84 0.25 -3.69
CA LYS A 42 -17.29 -0.94 -2.96
C LYS A 42 -18.10 -0.58 -1.71
N ASN A 43 -19.01 -1.46 -1.33
CA ASN A 43 -19.84 -1.30 -0.14
C ASN A 43 -19.63 -2.41 0.89
N CYS A 44 -18.38 -2.76 1.18
CA CYS A 44 -18.02 -3.79 2.16
C CYS A 44 -18.48 -3.37 3.56
N TYR A 45 -19.38 -4.12 4.17
CA TYR A 45 -20.06 -3.73 5.42
C TYR A 45 -19.15 -3.52 6.62
N TYR A 46 -17.96 -4.12 6.64
CA TYR A 46 -16.96 -3.94 7.69
C TYR A 46 -16.07 -2.70 7.48
N CYS A 47 -16.14 -2.05 6.31
CA CYS A 47 -15.20 -0.98 5.94
C CYS A 47 -15.77 0.42 6.26
N GLY A 48 -14.98 1.23 6.99
CA GLY A 48 -15.37 2.59 7.34
C GLY A 48 -15.50 3.53 6.13
N ILE A 49 -14.77 3.25 5.03
CA ILE A 49 -14.82 4.08 3.81
C ILE A 49 -15.73 3.49 2.72
N ARG A 50 -16.58 2.52 3.04
CA ARG A 50 -17.54 1.95 2.06
C ARG A 50 -18.42 3.02 1.44
N SER A 51 -18.84 2.82 0.19
CA SER A 51 -19.62 3.81 -0.57
C SER A 51 -20.92 4.24 0.14
N GLY A 52 -21.61 3.33 0.82
CA GLY A 52 -22.85 3.61 1.55
C GLY A 52 -22.66 4.21 2.95
N ASN A 53 -21.44 4.56 3.38
CA ASN A 53 -21.25 5.28 4.65
C ASN A 53 -21.28 6.78 4.40
N GLU A 54 -22.40 7.40 4.76
CA GLU A 54 -22.64 8.85 4.61
C GLU A 54 -22.04 9.68 5.76
N ASN A 55 -21.58 9.03 6.85
CA ASN A 55 -21.03 9.69 8.04
C ASN A 55 -19.51 9.89 7.96
N VAL A 56 -18.89 9.66 6.80
CA VAL A 56 -17.44 9.84 6.59
C VAL A 56 -17.20 11.03 5.66
N GLU A 57 -16.36 11.95 6.10
CA GLU A 57 -15.88 13.03 5.24
C GLU A 57 -14.99 12.45 4.14
N ARG A 58 -15.32 12.76 2.87
CA ARG A 58 -14.58 12.27 1.71
C ARG A 58 -13.52 13.26 1.30
N PHE A 59 -12.31 12.74 1.04
CA PHE A 59 -11.19 13.54 0.58
C PHE A 59 -10.47 12.89 -0.60
N ASP A 60 -9.79 13.72 -1.35
CA ASP A 60 -8.76 13.37 -2.33
C ASP A 60 -7.58 14.33 -2.12
N MET A 61 -6.37 13.82 -2.04
CA MET A 61 -5.15 14.62 -2.04
C MET A 61 -4.79 15.02 -3.48
N SER A 62 -4.20 16.19 -3.62
CA SER A 62 -3.61 16.61 -4.90
C SER A 62 -2.34 15.81 -5.23
N GLY A 63 -2.00 15.72 -6.52
CA GLY A 63 -0.75 15.10 -6.96
C GLY A 63 0.47 15.74 -6.30
N ASP A 64 0.50 17.07 -6.21
CA ASP A 64 1.62 17.82 -5.59
C ASP A 64 1.84 17.45 -4.11
N GLU A 65 0.77 17.26 -3.34
CA GLU A 65 0.86 16.82 -1.94
C GLU A 65 1.45 15.42 -1.84
N ILE A 66 0.99 14.49 -2.69
CA ILE A 66 1.47 13.11 -2.72
C ILE A 66 2.95 13.06 -3.10
N ILE A 67 3.33 13.78 -4.17
CA ILE A 67 4.72 13.86 -4.65
C ILE A 67 5.63 14.45 -3.58
N LYS A 68 5.19 15.51 -2.89
CA LYS A 68 5.94 16.11 -1.79
C LYS A 68 6.19 15.12 -0.65
N MET A 69 5.19 14.33 -0.28
CA MET A 69 5.33 13.30 0.76
C MET A 69 6.24 12.16 0.31
N ALA A 70 6.14 11.72 -0.94
CA ALA A 70 7.00 10.69 -1.50
C ALA A 70 8.46 11.15 -1.60
N LYS A 71 8.69 12.41 -2.01
CA LYS A 71 10.02 13.03 -2.03
C LYS A 71 10.61 13.09 -0.63
N TRP A 72 9.82 13.53 0.35
CA TRP A 72 10.26 13.55 1.75
C TRP A 72 10.66 12.15 2.24
N ALA A 73 9.88 11.13 1.92
CA ALA A 73 10.20 9.74 2.27
C ALA A 73 11.53 9.30 1.64
N TYR A 74 11.74 9.63 0.36
CA TYR A 74 13.01 9.34 -0.33
C TYR A 74 14.20 10.02 0.33
N GLU A 75 14.10 11.32 0.60
CA GLU A 75 15.15 12.12 1.25
C GLU A 75 15.48 11.63 2.68
N ASN A 76 14.52 11.01 3.36
CA ASN A 76 14.67 10.42 4.70
C ASN A 76 14.98 8.91 4.68
N ASN A 77 15.46 8.38 3.55
CA ASN A 77 15.92 7.00 3.39
C ASN A 77 14.84 5.93 3.63
N TYR A 78 13.59 6.23 3.34
CA TYR A 78 12.56 5.20 3.22
C TYR A 78 12.82 4.39 1.96
N GLY A 79 12.87 3.07 2.10
CA GLY A 79 13.11 2.20 0.93
C GLY A 79 11.91 2.08 0.00
N SER A 80 10.71 2.38 0.48
CA SER A 80 9.47 2.32 -0.28
C SER A 80 8.34 3.11 0.38
N VAL A 81 7.33 3.46 -0.43
CA VAL A 81 6.04 3.95 0.05
C VAL A 81 4.92 3.10 -0.51
N THR A 82 3.84 2.99 0.26
CA THR A 82 2.57 2.43 -0.20
C THR A 82 1.63 3.58 -0.50
N LEU A 83 1.07 3.57 -1.71
CA LEU A 83 0.01 4.49 -2.13
C LEU A 83 -1.31 3.77 -1.93
N GLN A 84 -2.17 4.28 -1.08
CA GLN A 84 -3.42 3.65 -0.71
C GLN A 84 -4.61 4.57 -0.97
N SER A 85 -5.69 3.99 -1.50
CA SER A 85 -7.00 4.63 -1.60
C SER A 85 -8.11 3.59 -1.46
N GLY A 86 -9.36 4.04 -1.50
CA GLY A 86 -10.47 3.17 -1.85
C GLY A 86 -10.39 2.74 -3.32
N GLU A 87 -11.20 1.75 -3.68
CA GLU A 87 -11.26 1.24 -5.05
C GLU A 87 -12.00 2.21 -5.96
N ARG A 88 -11.37 2.55 -7.08
CA ARG A 88 -11.93 3.33 -8.18
C ARG A 88 -11.46 2.76 -9.51
N GLN A 89 -12.34 2.77 -10.52
CA GLN A 89 -12.10 2.20 -11.85
C GLN A 89 -12.47 3.20 -12.96
N ASP A 90 -12.49 4.49 -12.64
CA ASP A 90 -12.71 5.54 -13.63
C ASP A 90 -11.40 5.96 -14.32
N LYS A 91 -11.48 6.27 -15.61
CA LYS A 91 -10.30 6.61 -16.43
C LYS A 91 -9.49 7.81 -15.93
N ASN A 92 -10.14 8.75 -15.24
CA ASN A 92 -9.44 9.90 -14.68
C ASN A 92 -8.57 9.47 -13.50
N PHE A 93 -9.09 8.57 -12.65
CA PHE A 93 -8.33 7.98 -11.56
C PHE A 93 -7.18 7.10 -12.07
N GLU A 94 -7.42 6.26 -13.06
CA GLU A 94 -6.40 5.40 -13.67
C GLU A 94 -5.23 6.24 -14.21
N LYS A 95 -5.56 7.30 -14.98
CA LYS A 95 -4.57 8.24 -15.49
C LYS A 95 -3.84 9.00 -14.38
N PHE A 96 -4.57 9.50 -13.37
CA PHE A 96 -3.99 10.20 -12.23
C PHE A 96 -2.97 9.34 -11.49
N VAL A 97 -3.28 8.06 -11.25
CA VAL A 97 -2.36 7.12 -10.59
C VAL A 97 -1.12 6.89 -11.44
N LYS A 98 -1.27 6.71 -12.75
CA LYS A 98 -0.12 6.56 -13.65
C LYS A 98 0.79 7.78 -13.63
N ASP A 99 0.23 8.98 -13.80
CA ASP A 99 0.99 10.23 -13.80
C ASP A 99 1.73 10.38 -12.46
N MET A 100 1.05 10.14 -11.33
CA MET A 100 1.64 10.18 -10.00
C MET A 100 2.80 9.18 -9.81
N ILE A 101 2.68 7.96 -10.36
CA ILE A 101 3.79 6.98 -10.32
C ILE A 101 5.01 7.53 -11.06
N LEU A 102 4.82 8.07 -12.27
CA LEU A 102 5.89 8.64 -13.08
C LEU A 102 6.58 9.80 -12.35
N ASP A 103 5.81 10.74 -11.81
CA ASP A 103 6.33 11.91 -11.11
C ASP A 103 7.11 11.49 -9.83
N ILE A 104 6.60 10.51 -9.07
CA ILE A 104 7.32 9.98 -7.90
C ILE A 104 8.63 9.30 -8.32
N LYS A 105 8.63 8.56 -9.43
CA LYS A 105 9.86 7.96 -9.96
C LYS A 105 10.86 9.02 -10.40
N GLU A 106 10.41 10.11 -11.00
CA GLU A 106 11.26 11.22 -11.37
C GLU A 106 11.92 11.86 -10.14
N VAL A 107 11.14 12.31 -9.15
CA VAL A 107 11.67 12.98 -7.94
C VAL A 107 12.50 12.08 -7.04
N SER A 108 12.40 10.76 -7.18
CA SER A 108 13.18 9.77 -6.43
C SER A 108 14.29 9.11 -7.24
N GLU A 109 14.60 9.62 -8.44
CA GLU A 109 15.61 9.04 -9.34
C GLU A 109 15.36 7.53 -9.60
N GLY A 110 14.11 7.11 -9.63
CA GLY A 110 13.70 5.73 -9.77
C GLY A 110 13.94 4.83 -8.53
N LYS A 111 14.54 5.35 -7.48
CA LYS A 111 15.04 4.54 -6.34
C LYS A 111 13.97 4.20 -5.31
N LEU A 112 12.94 5.05 -5.14
CA LEU A 112 11.86 4.77 -4.19
C LEU A 112 10.95 3.64 -4.70
N GLY A 113 10.84 2.56 -3.94
CA GLY A 113 9.92 1.46 -4.24
C GLY A 113 8.47 1.89 -4.04
N LEU A 114 7.58 1.57 -4.99
CA LEU A 114 6.16 1.87 -4.90
C LEU A 114 5.35 0.58 -4.73
N THR A 115 4.50 0.54 -3.70
CA THR A 115 3.46 -0.47 -3.53
C THR A 115 2.11 0.23 -3.74
N LEU A 116 1.27 -0.32 -4.60
CA LEU A 116 -0.08 0.18 -4.84
C LEU A 116 -1.09 -0.66 -4.08
N CYS A 117 -2.06 -0.02 -3.42
CA CYS A 117 -3.17 -0.65 -2.72
C CYS A 117 -4.46 0.12 -3.06
N LEU A 118 -5.02 -0.16 -4.25
CA LEU A 118 -6.04 0.65 -4.91
C LEU A 118 -7.27 -0.18 -5.33
N GLY A 119 -7.47 -1.34 -4.67
CA GLY A 119 -8.56 -2.26 -4.99
C GLY A 119 -8.30 -3.10 -6.23
N GLU A 120 -9.35 -3.63 -6.82
CA GLU A 120 -9.30 -4.48 -8.02
C GLU A 120 -9.22 -3.60 -9.28
N GLN A 121 -8.39 -4.00 -10.24
CA GLN A 121 -8.22 -3.32 -11.51
C GLN A 121 -8.21 -4.35 -12.65
N THR A 122 -8.29 -3.88 -13.88
CA THR A 122 -8.13 -4.75 -15.05
C THR A 122 -6.65 -5.11 -15.25
N GLU A 123 -6.38 -6.20 -15.98
CA GLU A 123 -5.02 -6.63 -16.32
C GLU A 123 -4.24 -5.52 -17.06
N ASP A 124 -4.91 -4.81 -17.97
CA ASP A 124 -4.28 -3.71 -18.72
C ASP A 124 -3.84 -2.58 -17.81
N ILE A 125 -4.64 -2.21 -16.79
CA ILE A 125 -4.31 -1.17 -15.81
C ILE A 125 -3.18 -1.63 -14.90
N TYR A 126 -3.18 -2.88 -14.42
CA TYR A 126 -2.05 -3.42 -13.67
C TYR A 126 -0.75 -3.34 -14.46
N ARG A 127 -0.79 -3.69 -15.75
CA ARG A 127 0.36 -3.63 -16.64
C ARG A 127 0.84 -2.19 -16.85
N GLU A 128 -0.08 -1.27 -17.13
CA GLU A 128 0.21 0.14 -17.33
C GLU A 128 0.89 0.76 -16.10
N TRP A 129 0.37 0.49 -14.90
CA TRP A 129 0.96 1.00 -13.67
C TRP A 129 2.30 0.33 -13.32
N PHE A 130 2.47 -0.94 -13.66
CA PHE A 130 3.74 -1.64 -13.53
C PHE A 130 4.81 -1.04 -14.46
N GLU A 131 4.49 -0.81 -15.71
CA GLU A 131 5.37 -0.17 -16.70
C GLU A 131 5.73 1.27 -16.32
N ALA A 132 4.83 1.99 -15.68
CA ALA A 132 5.09 3.32 -15.11
C ALA A 132 6.04 3.29 -13.92
N GLY A 133 6.26 2.12 -13.29
CA GLY A 133 7.18 1.94 -12.16
C GLY A 133 6.52 1.52 -10.83
N GLY A 134 5.26 1.14 -10.85
CA GLY A 134 4.59 0.49 -9.71
C GLY A 134 5.23 -0.87 -9.45
N HIS A 135 5.98 -0.97 -8.36
CA HIS A 135 6.85 -2.11 -8.09
C HIS A 135 6.11 -3.32 -7.49
N ARG A 136 5.06 -3.07 -6.72
CA ARG A 136 4.24 -4.09 -6.07
C ARG A 136 2.78 -3.66 -6.07
N TYR A 137 1.90 -4.66 -6.09
CA TYR A 137 0.48 -4.45 -5.87
C TYR A 137 0.02 -5.25 -4.64
N LEU A 138 -0.72 -4.60 -3.74
CA LEU A 138 -1.36 -5.24 -2.62
C LEU A 138 -2.84 -5.41 -2.97
N LEU A 139 -3.21 -6.61 -3.35
CA LEU A 139 -4.60 -7.01 -3.56
C LEU A 139 -5.06 -7.81 -2.33
N ARG A 140 -6.16 -7.37 -1.73
CA ARG A 140 -6.74 -8.06 -0.58
C ARG A 140 -7.68 -9.16 -1.05
N ILE A 141 -7.57 -10.31 -0.42
CA ILE A 141 -8.60 -11.34 -0.45
C ILE A 141 -9.30 -11.30 0.90
N GLU A 142 -10.56 -10.93 0.93
CA GLU A 142 -11.31 -10.71 2.17
C GLU A 142 -11.91 -12.01 2.69
N THR A 143 -12.26 -12.93 1.79
CA THR A 143 -12.78 -14.25 2.11
C THR A 143 -12.46 -15.24 1.00
N THR A 144 -12.40 -16.53 1.34
CA THR A 144 -12.35 -17.65 0.38
C THR A 144 -13.72 -18.31 0.23
N ASN A 145 -14.73 -17.77 0.87
CA ASN A 145 -16.11 -18.26 0.71
C ASN A 145 -16.77 -17.54 -0.46
N GLU A 146 -17.11 -18.27 -1.50
CA GLU A 146 -17.71 -17.75 -2.74
C GLU A 146 -19.15 -17.20 -2.53
N GLU A 147 -19.78 -17.52 -1.39
CA GLU A 147 -21.15 -17.06 -1.07
C GLU A 147 -21.16 -15.73 -0.28
N LEU A 148 -20.00 -15.17 0.09
CA LEU A 148 -19.84 -13.92 0.80
C LEU A 148 -19.25 -12.82 -0.06
#